data_6e9ea592cfc21724acaf7df8cbb87d4c
#
_entry.id   6e9ea592cfc21724acaf7df8cbb87d4c
#
_cell.length_a   1.000
_cell.length_b   1.000
_cell.length_c   1.000
_cell.angle_alpha   90.00
_cell.angle_beta   90.00
_cell.angle_gamma   90.00
#
_symmetry.space_group_name_H-M   'P 1'
#
loop_
_entity.id
_entity.type
_entity.pdbx_description
1 polymer ?
#
loop_
_entity_poly.entity_id
_entity_poly.type
_entity_poly.pdbx_seq_one_letter_code
_entity_poly.pdbx_strand_id
1 'polypeptide(L)'
;MSLPRVLVVSLGGTITMTSSVAGGITPTLTAEHLIASVPQLAEVASLEAITKFSLPGASLTIDMLVEVAELLREQFTRGVDGAVVVQGTDTIEDTAFVLDLLTDGSRPVVVTGAMRGPQAPGADGPANLLAAVTVAGDHRLVGHGVTVVLNDEIHAARWVQKCHTGLTSAFESPGAGRIGVVVEGRVELLMRPPTALPRVTAALSLPSRVAQVSLGLGEEGWLLSALPGLGYRGAVVECMGAGHVPAAAVPALVALIDQMPVILCTRVRAGRVFLKTYGFPGSEMDLIARGLIPCGHLSAGKARLMLSLLLASGADDKTIRSGFKLTSP
;
A
#
# COMPACT_ATOMS: atom_id res chain seq x y z
N MET A 1 -25.32 -20.79 10.21
CA MET A 1 -24.96 -19.96 9.05
C MET A 1 -23.90 -20.73 8.27
N SER A 2 -23.91 -20.67 6.94
CA SER A 2 -22.82 -21.23 6.13
C SER A 2 -21.53 -20.44 6.38
N LEU A 3 -20.38 -21.12 6.29
CA LEU A 3 -19.10 -20.46 6.35
C LEU A 3 -18.94 -19.48 5.16
N PRO A 4 -18.26 -18.33 5.33
CA PRO A 4 -17.96 -17.42 4.24
C PRO A 4 -17.04 -18.07 3.21
N ARG A 5 -17.23 -17.76 1.93
CA ARG A 5 -16.34 -18.19 0.85
C ARG A 5 -15.19 -17.20 0.73
N VAL A 6 -13.97 -17.62 1.03
CA VAL A 6 -12.79 -16.76 0.99
C VAL A 6 -11.79 -17.27 -0.04
N LEU A 7 -11.35 -16.37 -0.92
CA LEU A 7 -10.31 -16.66 -1.90
C LEU A 7 -8.92 -16.34 -1.32
N VAL A 8 -7.99 -17.27 -1.42
CA VAL A 8 -6.58 -17.05 -1.10
C VAL A 8 -5.78 -16.94 -2.40
N VAL A 9 -5.22 -15.77 -2.66
CA VAL A 9 -4.39 -15.48 -3.83
C VAL A 9 -2.93 -15.39 -3.39
N SER A 10 -2.08 -16.31 -3.84
CA SER A 10 -0.63 -16.24 -3.59
C SER A 10 0.08 -15.49 -4.71
N LEU A 11 0.95 -14.54 -4.32
CA LEU A 11 1.89 -13.83 -5.20
C LEU A 11 3.34 -14.27 -4.95
N GLY A 12 3.57 -15.15 -3.98
CA GLY A 12 4.89 -15.62 -3.54
C GLY A 12 5.33 -15.05 -2.19
N GLY A 13 6.63 -14.75 -2.06
CA GLY A 13 7.22 -14.16 -0.85
C GLY A 13 7.65 -15.17 0.22
N THR A 14 8.20 -14.68 1.34
CA THR A 14 8.85 -15.48 2.39
C THR A 14 7.95 -16.59 2.96
N ILE A 15 6.68 -16.35 3.09
CA ILE A 15 5.68 -17.33 3.56
C ILE A 15 5.61 -18.59 2.67
N THR A 16 5.99 -18.46 1.38
CA THR A 16 6.04 -19.55 0.40
C THR A 16 7.45 -20.06 0.14
N MET A 17 8.47 -19.50 0.81
CA MET A 17 9.86 -19.82 0.53
C MET A 17 10.34 -21.03 1.33
N THR A 18 11.04 -21.93 0.66
CA THR A 18 11.75 -23.04 1.29
C THR A 18 13.26 -22.93 1.01
N SER A 19 14.06 -23.63 1.80
CA SER A 19 15.52 -23.66 1.63
C SER A 19 15.89 -24.25 0.26
N SER A 20 16.79 -23.57 -0.46
CA SER A 20 17.30 -24.06 -1.74
C SER A 20 18.64 -24.79 -1.55
N VAL A 21 18.96 -25.71 -2.46
CA VAL A 21 20.25 -26.45 -2.46
C VAL A 21 21.45 -25.51 -2.66
N ALA A 22 21.25 -24.38 -3.30
CA ALA A 22 22.29 -23.37 -3.54
C ALA A 22 22.51 -22.40 -2.36
N GLY A 23 21.79 -22.58 -1.24
CA GLY A 23 21.75 -21.65 -0.13
C GLY A 23 20.69 -20.55 -0.32
N GLY A 24 20.21 -19.99 0.81
CA GLY A 24 19.09 -19.04 0.81
C GLY A 24 17.72 -19.71 0.70
N ILE A 25 16.67 -18.89 0.52
CA ILE A 25 15.29 -19.34 0.41
C ILE A 25 14.67 -18.83 -0.90
N THR A 26 13.80 -19.63 -1.53
CA THR A 26 13.09 -19.28 -2.77
C THR A 26 11.61 -19.63 -2.69
N PRO A 27 10.70 -18.87 -3.37
CA PRO A 27 9.27 -19.19 -3.40
C PRO A 27 9.02 -20.53 -4.10
N THR A 28 8.44 -21.49 -3.39
CA THR A 28 8.16 -22.85 -3.90
C THR A 28 6.78 -23.38 -3.51
N LEU A 29 6.17 -22.83 -2.44
CA LEU A 29 4.86 -23.25 -1.98
C LEU A 29 3.75 -22.51 -2.74
N THR A 30 2.71 -23.25 -3.13
CA THR A 30 1.50 -22.69 -3.75
C THR A 30 0.47 -22.25 -2.71
N ALA A 31 -0.61 -21.58 -3.15
CA ALA A 31 -1.71 -21.18 -2.28
C ALA A 31 -2.37 -22.42 -1.60
N GLU A 32 -2.49 -23.52 -2.31
CA GLU A 32 -3.03 -24.78 -1.79
C GLU A 32 -2.14 -25.36 -0.68
N HIS A 33 -0.82 -25.31 -0.84
CA HIS A 33 0.12 -25.75 0.19
C HIS A 33 0.01 -24.88 1.45
N LEU A 34 -0.17 -23.56 1.30
CA LEU A 34 -0.37 -22.66 2.44
C LEU A 34 -1.65 -23.01 3.21
N ILE A 35 -2.76 -23.22 2.49
CA ILE A 35 -4.04 -23.63 3.12
C ILE A 35 -3.88 -24.97 3.83
N ALA A 36 -3.27 -25.96 3.19
CA ALA A 36 -3.08 -27.30 3.77
C ALA A 36 -2.19 -27.28 5.03
N SER A 37 -1.30 -26.29 5.16
CA SER A 37 -0.44 -26.15 6.33
C SER A 37 -1.15 -25.62 7.58
N VAL A 38 -2.41 -25.14 7.46
CA VAL A 38 -3.19 -24.55 8.55
C VAL A 38 -4.59 -25.16 8.58
N PRO A 39 -4.77 -26.37 9.17
CA PRO A 39 -6.06 -27.09 9.16
C PRO A 39 -7.22 -26.29 9.77
N GLN A 40 -6.95 -25.41 10.72
CA GLN A 40 -7.94 -24.54 11.39
C GLN A 40 -8.68 -23.60 10.43
N LEU A 41 -8.12 -23.34 9.27
CA LEU A 41 -8.78 -22.53 8.24
C LEU A 41 -10.13 -23.09 7.80
N ALA A 42 -10.29 -24.42 7.80
CA ALA A 42 -11.54 -25.09 7.45
C ALA A 42 -12.68 -24.84 8.46
N GLU A 43 -12.34 -24.36 9.66
CA GLU A 43 -13.32 -24.03 10.70
C GLU A 43 -13.90 -22.61 10.52
N VAL A 44 -13.16 -21.73 9.81
CA VAL A 44 -13.51 -20.30 9.70
C VAL A 44 -14.02 -19.90 8.31
N ALA A 45 -13.65 -20.62 7.24
CA ALA A 45 -14.09 -20.30 5.88
C ALA A 45 -14.11 -21.52 4.95
N SER A 46 -14.93 -21.44 3.89
CA SER A 46 -14.81 -22.27 2.70
C SER A 46 -13.79 -21.62 1.75
N LEU A 47 -12.67 -22.30 1.48
CA LEU A 47 -11.53 -21.70 0.83
C LEU A 47 -11.41 -22.07 -0.63
N GLU A 48 -11.09 -21.09 -1.46
CA GLU A 48 -10.60 -21.25 -2.82
C GLU A 48 -9.14 -20.76 -2.88
N ALA A 49 -8.30 -21.37 -3.72
CA ALA A 49 -6.89 -21.07 -3.83
C ALA A 49 -6.49 -20.75 -5.26
N ILE A 50 -5.72 -19.70 -5.44
CA ILE A 50 -5.11 -19.33 -6.74
C ILE A 50 -3.67 -18.90 -6.49
N THR A 51 -2.71 -19.57 -7.14
CA THR A 51 -1.33 -19.06 -7.21
C THR A 51 -1.20 -18.24 -8.48
N LYS A 52 -1.30 -16.90 -8.34
CA LYS A 52 -1.24 -15.97 -9.48
C LYS A 52 0.21 -15.70 -9.90
N PHE A 53 1.11 -15.52 -8.92
CA PHE A 53 2.54 -15.31 -9.13
C PHE A 53 3.35 -16.09 -8.08
N SER A 54 4.65 -16.26 -8.34
CA SER A 54 5.63 -16.86 -7.42
C SER A 54 6.90 -16.02 -7.40
N LEU A 55 6.79 -14.76 -6.92
CA LEU A 55 7.84 -13.76 -6.96
C LEU A 55 8.22 -13.27 -5.56
N PRO A 56 9.46 -12.82 -5.35
CA PRO A 56 9.80 -11.97 -4.22
C PRO A 56 8.96 -10.69 -4.25
N GLY A 57 8.53 -10.18 -3.08
CA GLY A 57 7.72 -8.96 -3.01
C GLY A 57 8.34 -7.75 -3.73
N ALA A 58 9.66 -7.61 -3.66
CA ALA A 58 10.41 -6.55 -4.33
C ALA A 58 10.34 -6.58 -5.87
N SER A 59 9.90 -7.71 -6.46
CA SER A 59 9.78 -7.87 -7.92
C SER A 59 8.36 -7.69 -8.44
N LEU A 60 7.39 -7.43 -7.57
CA LEU A 60 6.02 -7.12 -7.99
C LEU A 60 5.97 -5.75 -8.68
N THR A 61 5.12 -5.64 -9.69
CA THR A 61 4.89 -4.40 -10.45
C THR A 61 3.46 -3.91 -10.28
N ILE A 62 3.21 -2.63 -10.58
CA ILE A 62 1.85 -2.07 -10.55
C ILE A 62 0.94 -2.81 -11.54
N ASP A 63 1.44 -3.18 -12.72
CA ASP A 63 0.66 -3.93 -13.72
C ASP A 63 0.18 -5.29 -13.19
N MET A 64 1.06 -6.01 -12.48
CA MET A 64 0.68 -7.27 -11.82
C MET A 64 -0.41 -7.05 -10.76
N LEU A 65 -0.38 -5.93 -10.03
CA LEU A 65 -1.41 -5.60 -9.04
C LEU A 65 -2.74 -5.19 -9.70
N VAL A 66 -2.71 -4.60 -10.89
CA VAL A 66 -3.90 -4.38 -11.72
C VAL A 66 -4.53 -5.72 -12.10
N GLU A 67 -3.73 -6.69 -12.56
CA GLU A 67 -4.22 -8.04 -12.86
C GLU A 67 -4.82 -8.73 -11.61
N VAL A 68 -4.24 -8.51 -10.43
CA VAL A 68 -4.79 -9.03 -9.16
C VAL A 68 -6.14 -8.38 -8.87
N ALA A 69 -6.27 -7.07 -9.03
CA ALA A 69 -7.53 -6.35 -8.80
C ALA A 69 -8.64 -6.82 -9.77
N GLU A 70 -8.29 -7.10 -11.03
CA GLU A 70 -9.22 -7.67 -12.02
C GLU A 70 -9.66 -9.08 -11.64
N LEU A 71 -8.73 -9.95 -11.23
CA LEU A 71 -9.02 -11.27 -10.71
C LEU A 71 -9.98 -11.19 -9.51
N LEU A 72 -9.71 -10.34 -8.54
CA LEU A 72 -10.57 -10.18 -7.36
C LEU A 72 -11.98 -9.75 -7.77
N ARG A 73 -12.13 -8.80 -8.68
CA ARG A 73 -13.43 -8.34 -9.18
C ARG A 73 -14.20 -9.47 -9.85
N GLU A 74 -13.54 -10.27 -10.68
CA GLU A 74 -14.15 -11.45 -11.31
C GLU A 74 -14.64 -12.47 -10.27
N GLN A 75 -13.81 -12.78 -9.28
CA GLN A 75 -14.17 -13.77 -8.25
C GLN A 75 -15.30 -13.28 -7.34
N PHE A 76 -15.35 -12.00 -7.04
CA PHE A 76 -16.47 -11.41 -6.28
C PHE A 76 -17.80 -11.51 -7.05
N THR A 77 -17.81 -11.38 -8.39
CA THR A 77 -19.03 -11.65 -9.19
C THR A 77 -19.48 -13.10 -9.18
N ARG A 78 -18.56 -14.03 -8.89
CA ARG A 78 -18.83 -15.47 -8.73
C ARG A 78 -19.28 -15.85 -7.32
N GLY A 79 -19.46 -14.85 -6.43
CA GLY A 79 -19.99 -15.02 -5.08
C GLY A 79 -18.94 -15.36 -4.02
N VAL A 80 -17.68 -15.00 -4.23
CA VAL A 80 -16.66 -14.97 -3.17
C VAL A 80 -16.99 -13.82 -2.21
N ASP A 81 -16.96 -14.08 -0.89
CA ASP A 81 -17.36 -13.13 0.14
C ASP A 81 -16.21 -12.22 0.60
N GLY A 82 -14.96 -12.69 0.46
CA GLY A 82 -13.75 -11.92 0.78
C GLY A 82 -12.51 -12.56 0.20
N ALA A 83 -11.40 -11.83 0.19
CA ALA A 83 -10.14 -12.32 -0.38
C ALA A 83 -8.93 -12.02 0.51
N VAL A 84 -7.97 -12.93 0.51
CA VAL A 84 -6.65 -12.79 1.13
C VAL A 84 -5.59 -12.83 0.04
N VAL A 85 -4.78 -11.80 -0.06
CA VAL A 85 -3.61 -11.72 -0.94
C VAL A 85 -2.36 -12.00 -0.10
N VAL A 86 -1.63 -13.05 -0.43
CA VAL A 86 -0.44 -13.50 0.30
C VAL A 86 0.80 -13.19 -0.52
N GLN A 87 1.77 -12.48 0.09
CA GLN A 87 2.99 -12.06 -0.60
C GLN A 87 4.20 -11.85 0.31
N GLY A 88 5.34 -11.47 -0.29
CA GLY A 88 6.53 -11.02 0.42
C GLY A 88 6.33 -9.68 1.12
N THR A 89 6.90 -9.52 2.32
CA THR A 89 6.62 -8.39 3.21
C THR A 89 7.18 -7.05 2.75
N ASP A 90 8.10 -7.02 1.79
CA ASP A 90 8.78 -5.77 1.36
C ASP A 90 7.84 -4.75 0.72
N THR A 91 6.76 -5.21 0.09
CA THR A 91 5.81 -4.38 -0.64
C THR A 91 4.35 -4.60 -0.21
N ILE A 92 4.10 -5.19 0.97
CA ILE A 92 2.73 -5.39 1.49
C ILE A 92 1.98 -4.06 1.58
N GLU A 93 2.62 -3.02 2.10
CA GLU A 93 2.03 -1.70 2.26
C GLU A 93 1.67 -1.05 0.92
N ASP A 94 2.50 -1.28 -0.11
CA ASP A 94 2.28 -0.78 -1.46
C ASP A 94 1.15 -1.54 -2.16
N THR A 95 1.17 -2.87 -2.09
CA THR A 95 0.14 -3.73 -2.66
C THR A 95 -1.23 -3.45 -2.04
N ALA A 96 -1.30 -3.37 -0.71
CA ALA A 96 -2.56 -3.05 -0.03
C ALA A 96 -3.10 -1.70 -0.49
N PHE A 97 -2.23 -0.69 -0.61
CA PHE A 97 -2.62 0.64 -1.03
C PHE A 97 -3.08 0.69 -2.50
N VAL A 98 -2.37 0.02 -3.41
CA VAL A 98 -2.76 -0.07 -4.83
C VAL A 98 -4.10 -0.79 -4.97
N LEU A 99 -4.29 -1.92 -4.30
CA LEU A 99 -5.57 -2.64 -4.33
C LEU A 99 -6.71 -1.83 -3.73
N ASP A 100 -6.46 -0.99 -2.70
CA ASP A 100 -7.47 -0.10 -2.11
C ASP A 100 -7.92 1.00 -3.09
N LEU A 101 -7.03 1.46 -3.97
CA LEU A 101 -7.37 2.40 -5.05
C LEU A 101 -8.12 1.72 -6.22
N LEU A 102 -7.90 0.42 -6.45
CA LEU A 102 -8.43 -0.31 -7.62
C LEU A 102 -9.68 -1.14 -7.33
N THR A 103 -9.97 -1.46 -6.06
CA THR A 103 -11.17 -2.23 -5.67
C THR A 103 -12.29 -1.30 -5.21
N ASP A 104 -13.54 -1.77 -5.29
CA ASP A 104 -14.72 -0.98 -4.95
C ASP A 104 -15.10 -1.02 -3.45
N GLY A 105 -14.39 -1.83 -2.65
CA GLY A 105 -14.67 -2.01 -1.24
C GLY A 105 -15.98 -2.75 -0.93
N SER A 106 -16.62 -3.36 -1.93
CA SER A 106 -17.85 -4.14 -1.77
C SER A 106 -17.64 -5.45 -1.04
N ARG A 107 -16.41 -5.94 -1.02
CA ARG A 107 -15.97 -7.14 -0.31
C ARG A 107 -14.68 -6.86 0.44
N PRO A 108 -14.45 -7.50 1.61
CA PRO A 108 -13.18 -7.39 2.33
C PRO A 108 -12.01 -7.94 1.50
N VAL A 109 -10.94 -7.18 1.42
CA VAL A 109 -9.66 -7.62 0.85
C VAL A 109 -8.58 -7.43 1.90
N VAL A 110 -7.85 -8.49 2.18
CA VAL A 110 -6.78 -8.53 3.19
C VAL A 110 -5.46 -8.87 2.52
N VAL A 111 -4.41 -8.11 2.79
CA VAL A 111 -3.05 -8.44 2.37
C VAL A 111 -2.27 -8.94 3.58
N THR A 112 -1.55 -10.05 3.42
CA THR A 112 -0.76 -10.67 4.48
C THR A 112 0.52 -11.29 3.95
N GLY A 113 1.37 -11.76 4.85
CA GLY A 113 2.63 -12.43 4.56
C GLY A 113 3.28 -12.96 5.82
N ALA A 114 4.58 -13.24 5.77
CA ALA A 114 5.33 -13.67 6.95
C ALA A 114 6.71 -13.02 7.00
N MET A 115 7.13 -12.62 8.19
CA MET A 115 8.48 -12.12 8.45
C MET A 115 9.50 -13.25 8.56
N ARG A 116 9.06 -14.45 8.96
CA ARG A 116 9.89 -15.65 9.10
C ARG A 116 9.49 -16.71 8.10
N GLY A 117 10.47 -17.41 7.53
CA GLY A 117 10.19 -18.53 6.64
C GLY A 117 9.47 -19.68 7.36
N PRO A 118 8.76 -20.56 6.63
CA PRO A 118 7.93 -21.61 7.23
C PRO A 118 8.73 -22.66 8.04
N GLN A 119 10.03 -22.78 7.79
CA GLN A 119 10.92 -23.70 8.51
C GLN A 119 11.66 -23.03 9.69
N ALA A 120 11.50 -21.72 9.87
CA ALA A 120 12.17 -21.01 10.96
C ALA A 120 11.45 -21.23 12.30
N PRO A 121 12.18 -21.31 13.41
CA PRO A 121 11.57 -21.32 14.75
C PRO A 121 10.69 -20.07 14.96
N GLY A 122 9.45 -20.30 15.38
CA GLY A 122 8.47 -19.22 15.55
C GLY A 122 7.99 -18.61 14.21
N ALA A 123 7.87 -19.43 13.16
CA ALA A 123 7.26 -19.02 11.89
C ALA A 123 5.88 -18.39 12.12
N ASP A 124 5.71 -17.16 11.65
CA ASP A 124 4.50 -16.35 11.85
C ASP A 124 3.45 -16.52 10.75
N GLY A 125 3.82 -17.15 9.61
CA GLY A 125 2.95 -17.33 8.46
C GLY A 125 1.62 -18.02 8.74
N PRO A 126 1.58 -19.16 9.44
CA PRO A 126 0.33 -19.87 9.77
C PRO A 126 -0.65 -19.01 10.58
N ALA A 127 -0.16 -18.30 11.62
CA ALA A 127 -0.99 -17.42 12.43
C ALA A 127 -1.51 -16.23 11.62
N ASN A 128 -0.65 -15.59 10.83
CA ASN A 128 -1.01 -14.47 9.98
C ASN A 128 -2.06 -14.87 8.92
N LEU A 129 -1.93 -16.06 8.33
CA LEU A 129 -2.90 -16.55 7.34
C LEU A 129 -4.26 -16.82 7.98
N LEU A 130 -4.30 -17.46 9.16
CA LEU A 130 -5.54 -17.71 9.89
C LEU A 130 -6.25 -16.42 10.26
N ALA A 131 -5.51 -15.46 10.84
CA ALA A 131 -6.03 -14.14 11.16
C ALA A 131 -6.55 -13.40 9.91
N ALA A 132 -5.79 -13.44 8.80
CA ALA A 132 -6.19 -12.79 7.55
C ALA A 132 -7.47 -13.39 6.95
N VAL A 133 -7.63 -14.71 6.96
CA VAL A 133 -8.86 -15.39 6.48
C VAL A 133 -10.05 -15.06 7.39
N THR A 134 -9.84 -15.03 8.71
CA THR A 134 -10.89 -14.63 9.67
C THR A 134 -11.37 -13.19 9.38
N VAL A 135 -10.44 -12.27 9.11
CA VAL A 135 -10.77 -10.87 8.77
C VAL A 135 -11.45 -10.77 7.41
N ALA A 136 -10.97 -11.51 6.40
CA ALA A 136 -11.58 -11.50 5.05
C ALA A 136 -13.00 -12.08 5.04
N GLY A 137 -13.32 -13.02 5.93
CA GLY A 137 -14.66 -13.58 6.09
C GLY A 137 -15.64 -12.70 6.89
N ASP A 138 -15.18 -11.63 7.49
CA ASP A 138 -16.02 -10.78 8.34
C ASP A 138 -16.66 -9.63 7.55
N HIS A 139 -17.96 -9.71 7.31
CA HIS A 139 -18.72 -8.71 6.57
C HIS A 139 -18.68 -7.30 7.15
N ARG A 140 -18.33 -7.14 8.44
CA ARG A 140 -18.17 -5.83 9.08
C ARG A 140 -17.03 -5.01 8.48
N LEU A 141 -16.08 -5.67 7.79
CA LEU A 141 -14.97 -5.01 7.08
C LEU A 141 -15.39 -4.41 5.72
N VAL A 142 -16.60 -4.67 5.24
CA VAL A 142 -17.11 -4.03 4.02
C VAL A 142 -17.08 -2.51 4.16
N GLY A 143 -16.46 -1.85 3.18
CA GLY A 143 -16.29 -0.39 3.15
C GLY A 143 -15.18 0.16 4.07
N HIS A 144 -14.36 -0.70 4.68
CA HIS A 144 -13.16 -0.26 5.42
C HIS A 144 -11.94 -0.04 4.51
N GLY A 145 -12.07 -0.38 3.22
CA GLY A 145 -10.96 -0.45 2.29
C GLY A 145 -10.17 -1.74 2.44
N VAL A 146 -9.04 -1.83 1.75
CA VAL A 146 -8.11 -2.95 1.88
C VAL A 146 -7.38 -2.87 3.22
N THR A 147 -7.24 -4.01 3.88
CA THR A 147 -6.54 -4.11 5.16
C THR A 147 -5.28 -4.95 5.05
N VAL A 148 -4.34 -4.71 5.96
CA VAL A 148 -3.15 -5.54 6.15
C VAL A 148 -3.28 -6.21 7.51
N VAL A 149 -3.08 -7.53 7.53
CA VAL A 149 -3.18 -8.32 8.76
C VAL A 149 -1.89 -9.10 8.98
N LEU A 150 -1.13 -8.75 10.00
CA LEU A 150 0.03 -9.47 10.50
C LEU A 150 0.09 -9.30 12.03
N ASN A 151 0.65 -10.29 12.72
CA ASN A 151 0.85 -10.23 14.18
C ASN A 151 -0.45 -9.92 14.94
N ASP A 152 -1.58 -10.49 14.45
CA ASP A 152 -2.94 -10.29 14.95
C ASP A 152 -3.46 -8.84 14.92
N GLU A 153 -2.73 -7.92 14.31
CA GLU A 153 -3.13 -6.54 14.13
C GLU A 153 -3.75 -6.30 12.75
N ILE A 154 -4.82 -5.50 12.70
CA ILE A 154 -5.53 -5.11 11.48
C ILE A 154 -5.21 -3.64 11.20
N HIS A 155 -4.59 -3.37 10.06
CA HIS A 155 -4.18 -2.04 9.65
C HIS A 155 -4.90 -1.61 8.36
N ALA A 156 -5.27 -0.33 8.26
CA ALA A 156 -5.79 0.23 7.00
C ALA A 156 -4.64 0.43 5.99
N ALA A 157 -4.88 0.06 4.73
CA ALA A 157 -3.89 0.17 3.65
C ALA A 157 -3.24 1.56 3.54
N ARG A 158 -4.01 2.63 3.77
CA ARG A 158 -3.52 4.01 3.67
C ARG A 158 -2.47 4.39 4.71
N TRP A 159 -2.46 3.73 5.90
CA TRP A 159 -1.60 4.13 7.03
C TRP A 159 -0.51 3.14 7.35
N VAL A 160 -0.70 1.86 7.00
CA VAL A 160 0.27 0.81 7.33
C VAL A 160 1.62 1.07 6.68
N GLN A 161 2.69 0.81 7.42
CA GLN A 161 4.09 0.89 6.96
C GLN A 161 4.90 -0.25 7.57
N LYS A 162 5.88 -0.77 6.82
CA LYS A 162 6.90 -1.67 7.35
C LYS A 162 7.95 -0.84 8.10
N CYS A 163 7.86 -0.82 9.41
CA CYS A 163 8.68 0.02 10.29
C CYS A 163 9.94 -0.68 10.81
N HIS A 164 10.06 -2.00 10.61
CA HIS A 164 11.21 -2.79 11.02
C HIS A 164 11.58 -3.85 9.98
N THR A 165 12.86 -4.14 9.84
CA THR A 165 13.38 -5.07 8.82
C THR A 165 13.14 -6.55 9.13
N GLY A 166 12.98 -6.95 10.40
CA GLY A 166 12.99 -8.37 10.78
C GLY A 166 12.06 -8.80 11.92
N LEU A 167 11.40 -7.90 12.65
CA LEU A 167 10.46 -8.28 13.71
C LEU A 167 9.13 -8.78 13.13
N THR A 168 8.46 -9.72 13.81
CA THR A 168 7.08 -10.12 13.42
C THR A 168 6.08 -8.99 13.60
N SER A 169 6.33 -8.06 14.53
CA SER A 169 5.60 -6.81 14.72
C SER A 169 6.11 -5.65 13.85
N ALA A 170 6.65 -5.95 12.66
CA ALA A 170 7.28 -4.95 11.78
C ALA A 170 6.32 -3.94 11.17
N PHE A 171 5.02 -4.25 11.13
CA PHE A 171 4.02 -3.39 10.51
C PHE A 171 3.31 -2.53 11.55
N GLU A 172 3.28 -1.24 11.28
CA GLU A 172 2.66 -0.23 12.14
C GLU A 172 1.83 0.74 11.28
N SER A 173 0.97 1.52 11.91
CA SER A 173 0.27 2.66 11.28
C SER A 173 0.66 3.94 12.02
N PRO A 174 1.82 4.55 11.69
CA PRO A 174 2.33 5.71 12.43
C PRO A 174 1.33 6.88 12.44
N GLY A 175 1.04 7.37 13.63
CA GLY A 175 0.11 8.49 13.83
C GLY A 175 -1.38 8.16 13.75
N ALA A 176 -1.77 6.98 13.25
CA ALA A 176 -3.17 6.54 13.16
C ALA A 176 -3.49 5.36 14.09
N GLY A 177 -2.56 4.41 14.22
CA GLY A 177 -2.79 3.16 14.94
C GLY A 177 -3.47 2.09 14.09
N ARG A 178 -3.56 0.89 14.65
CA ARG A 178 -4.32 -0.22 14.07
C ARG A 178 -5.83 0.07 14.11
N ILE A 179 -6.57 -0.45 13.15
CA ILE A 179 -8.03 -0.31 13.08
C ILE A 179 -8.78 -1.44 13.77
N GLY A 180 -8.08 -2.51 14.14
CA GLY A 180 -8.63 -3.64 14.86
C GLY A 180 -7.56 -4.66 15.23
N VAL A 181 -7.99 -5.74 15.83
CA VAL A 181 -7.18 -6.89 16.23
C VAL A 181 -7.95 -8.18 16.00
N VAL A 182 -7.25 -9.31 15.95
CA VAL A 182 -7.84 -10.65 16.02
C VAL A 182 -7.51 -11.25 17.40
N VAL A 183 -8.53 -11.50 18.22
CA VAL A 183 -8.39 -12.04 19.57
C VAL A 183 -9.33 -13.22 19.72
N GLU A 184 -8.85 -14.35 20.23
CA GLU A 184 -9.61 -15.61 20.40
C GLU A 184 -10.33 -16.03 19.11
N GLY A 185 -9.67 -15.85 17.93
CA GLY A 185 -10.23 -16.16 16.63
C GLY A 185 -11.36 -15.25 16.16
N ARG A 186 -11.51 -14.05 16.76
CA ARG A 186 -12.56 -13.08 16.45
C ARG A 186 -11.98 -11.72 16.10
N VAL A 187 -12.61 -11.04 15.14
CA VAL A 187 -12.28 -9.67 14.79
C VAL A 187 -12.85 -8.70 15.79
N GLU A 188 -12.00 -7.88 16.38
CA GLU A 188 -12.37 -6.74 17.21
C GLU A 188 -12.00 -5.45 16.50
N LEU A 189 -13.00 -4.72 15.99
CA LEU A 189 -12.81 -3.44 15.31
C LEU A 189 -12.74 -2.32 16.34
N LEU A 190 -11.71 -1.50 16.26
CA LEU A 190 -11.44 -0.36 17.15
C LEU A 190 -11.87 0.95 16.50
N MET A 191 -11.68 1.09 15.19
CA MET A 191 -12.07 2.29 14.45
C MET A 191 -12.39 1.98 12.99
N ARG A 192 -13.07 2.92 12.33
CA ARG A 192 -13.28 2.92 10.89
C ARG A 192 -12.47 4.06 10.26
N PRO A 193 -11.74 3.82 9.14
CA PRO A 193 -11.09 4.91 8.41
C PRO A 193 -12.11 5.98 8.00
N PRO A 194 -11.83 7.28 8.22
CA PRO A 194 -12.84 8.33 8.11
C PRO A 194 -13.37 8.59 6.71
N THR A 195 -12.58 8.32 5.68
CA THR A 195 -12.94 8.66 4.28
C THR A 195 -12.38 7.59 3.34
N ALA A 196 -13.16 7.20 2.34
CA ALA A 196 -12.67 6.34 1.26
C ALA A 196 -11.58 7.07 0.45
N LEU A 197 -10.56 6.33 0.01
CA LEU A 197 -9.57 6.83 -0.96
C LEU A 197 -10.25 7.06 -2.32
N PRO A 198 -9.69 7.94 -3.18
CA PRO A 198 -10.17 8.08 -4.54
C PRO A 198 -10.02 6.74 -5.27
N ARG A 199 -11.06 6.33 -5.97
CA ARG A 199 -11.02 5.09 -6.76
C ARG A 199 -10.54 5.37 -8.16
N VAL A 200 -9.64 4.53 -8.65
CA VAL A 200 -9.17 4.56 -10.03
C VAL A 200 -9.89 3.45 -10.80
N THR A 201 -10.93 3.83 -11.54
CA THR A 201 -11.83 2.89 -12.24
C THR A 201 -11.68 2.88 -13.76
N ALA A 202 -10.93 3.84 -14.32
CA ALA A 202 -10.70 3.91 -15.76
C ALA A 202 -9.79 2.77 -16.23
N ALA A 203 -9.93 2.37 -17.49
CA ALA A 203 -8.96 1.49 -18.14
C ALA A 203 -7.58 2.13 -18.04
N LEU A 204 -6.69 1.47 -17.32
CA LEU A 204 -5.34 1.97 -17.15
C LEU A 204 -4.57 1.76 -18.45
N SER A 205 -4.03 2.83 -19.01
CA SER A 205 -2.85 2.72 -19.86
C SER A 205 -1.67 2.27 -18.98
N LEU A 206 -0.53 1.94 -19.59
CA LEU A 206 0.67 1.60 -18.82
C LEU A 206 0.92 2.64 -17.72
N PRO A 207 1.27 2.22 -16.49
CA PRO A 207 1.50 3.13 -15.37
C PRO A 207 2.47 4.24 -15.74
N SER A 208 2.09 5.47 -15.44
CA SER A 208 2.95 6.62 -15.74
C SER A 208 4.17 6.64 -14.83
N ARG A 209 5.33 6.98 -15.40
CA ARG A 209 6.56 7.14 -14.61
C ARG A 209 6.44 8.34 -13.70
N VAL A 210 6.45 8.10 -12.40
CA VAL A 210 6.46 9.12 -11.35
C VAL A 210 7.75 8.98 -10.54
N ALA A 211 8.51 10.06 -10.45
CA ALA A 211 9.73 10.09 -9.64
C ALA A 211 9.39 10.26 -8.16
N GLN A 212 10.20 9.67 -7.28
CA GLN A 212 10.23 10.00 -5.85
C GLN A 212 11.63 10.52 -5.54
N VAL A 213 11.71 11.75 -5.07
CA VAL A 213 12.98 12.44 -4.77
C VAL A 213 12.95 12.97 -3.34
N SER A 214 13.92 12.57 -2.53
CA SER A 214 14.08 13.09 -1.17
C SER A 214 15.03 14.30 -1.21
N LEU A 215 14.61 15.42 -0.63
CA LEU A 215 15.43 16.61 -0.49
C LEU A 215 15.90 16.74 0.97
N GLY A 216 17.22 16.67 1.16
CA GLY A 216 17.87 16.75 2.46
C GLY A 216 18.57 18.09 2.71
N LEU A 217 19.37 18.10 3.77
CA LEU A 217 20.20 19.26 4.12
C LEU A 217 21.24 19.52 3.01
N GLY A 218 21.26 20.74 2.47
CA GLY A 218 22.22 21.16 1.45
C GLY A 218 21.84 20.78 0.01
N GLU A 219 20.68 20.17 -0.22
CA GLU A 219 20.20 19.82 -1.57
C GLU A 219 19.74 21.06 -2.34
N GLU A 220 20.18 21.17 -3.59
CA GLU A 220 19.84 22.29 -4.49
C GLU A 220 18.77 21.92 -5.53
N GLY A 221 18.31 20.65 -5.53
CA GLY A 221 17.26 20.19 -6.44
C GLY A 221 17.71 19.90 -7.88
N TRP A 222 18.99 19.71 -8.15
CA TRP A 222 19.53 19.47 -9.50
C TRP A 222 18.87 18.27 -10.19
N LEU A 223 18.63 17.18 -9.42
CA LEU A 223 17.94 16.00 -9.96
C LEU A 223 16.55 16.33 -10.48
N LEU A 224 15.84 17.24 -9.83
CA LEU A 224 14.48 17.64 -10.22
C LEU A 224 14.45 18.20 -11.65
N SER A 225 15.47 18.99 -12.02
CA SER A 225 15.58 19.60 -13.35
C SER A 225 15.78 18.57 -14.47
N ALA A 226 16.26 17.36 -14.16
CA ALA A 226 16.49 16.30 -15.14
C ALA A 226 15.24 15.44 -15.39
N LEU A 227 14.26 15.42 -14.49
CA LEU A 227 13.12 14.51 -14.53
C LEU A 227 12.31 14.59 -15.83
N PRO A 228 11.97 15.77 -16.40
CA PRO A 228 11.24 15.85 -17.66
C PRO A 228 11.99 15.19 -18.83
N GLY A 229 13.30 15.44 -18.95
CA GLY A 229 14.16 14.86 -19.98
C GLY A 229 14.31 13.33 -19.85
N LEU A 230 14.10 12.76 -18.65
CA LEU A 230 14.12 11.34 -18.39
C LEU A 230 12.75 10.67 -18.63
N GLY A 231 11.74 11.44 -19.07
CA GLY A 231 10.41 10.94 -19.41
C GLY A 231 9.49 10.72 -18.19
N TYR A 232 9.79 11.32 -17.05
CA TYR A 232 8.85 11.33 -15.93
C TYR A 232 7.66 12.25 -16.24
N ARG A 233 6.48 11.83 -15.78
CA ARG A 233 5.19 12.53 -15.98
C ARG A 233 4.63 13.14 -14.69
N GLY A 234 5.30 12.91 -13.57
CA GLY A 234 4.97 13.44 -12.27
C GLY A 234 6.10 13.22 -11.29
N ALA A 235 6.09 13.96 -10.20
CA ALA A 235 7.07 13.81 -9.13
C ALA A 235 6.43 13.86 -7.75
N VAL A 236 7.01 13.11 -6.81
CA VAL A 236 6.76 13.22 -5.38
C VAL A 236 8.05 13.71 -4.74
N VAL A 237 7.99 14.81 -4.02
CA VAL A 237 9.12 15.37 -3.31
C VAL A 237 8.96 15.12 -1.82
N GLU A 238 9.87 14.35 -1.26
CA GLU A 238 9.92 14.02 0.14
C GLU A 238 10.77 15.05 0.88
N CYS A 239 10.12 15.89 1.65
CA CYS A 239 10.66 17.08 2.28
C CYS A 239 11.03 16.87 3.75
N MET A 240 11.67 17.85 4.35
CA MET A 240 12.02 17.86 5.78
C MET A 240 10.87 18.38 6.63
N GLY A 241 10.81 17.90 7.88
CA GLY A 241 9.89 18.43 8.90
C GLY A 241 8.44 18.52 8.42
N ALA A 242 7.85 19.69 8.52
CA ALA A 242 6.45 19.95 8.14
C ALA A 242 6.20 20.12 6.63
N GLY A 243 7.17 19.79 5.78
CA GLY A 243 7.08 19.94 4.32
C GLY A 243 8.01 21.01 3.78
N HIS A 244 9.24 21.13 4.31
CA HIS A 244 10.20 22.16 3.96
C HIS A 244 11.30 21.63 3.05
N VAL A 245 11.78 22.48 2.15
CA VAL A 245 12.95 22.25 1.31
C VAL A 245 13.97 23.36 1.50
N PRO A 246 15.25 23.16 1.15
CA PRO A 246 16.21 24.25 1.09
C PRO A 246 15.75 25.33 0.10
N ALA A 247 15.92 26.60 0.44
CA ALA A 247 15.54 27.71 -0.44
C ALA A 247 16.21 27.62 -1.83
N ALA A 248 17.43 27.08 -1.88
CA ALA A 248 18.16 26.85 -3.13
C ALA A 248 17.45 25.85 -4.09
N ALA A 249 16.63 24.93 -3.58
CA ALA A 249 15.89 23.98 -4.41
C ALA A 249 14.59 24.56 -5.00
N VAL A 250 14.10 25.70 -4.49
CA VAL A 250 12.81 26.28 -4.92
C VAL A 250 12.77 26.60 -6.41
N PRO A 251 13.80 27.19 -7.05
CA PRO A 251 13.76 27.44 -8.49
C PRO A 251 13.57 26.19 -9.33
N ALA A 252 14.23 25.09 -8.98
CA ALA A 252 14.08 23.81 -9.67
C ALA A 252 12.67 23.22 -9.52
N LEU A 253 12.06 23.36 -8.35
CA LEU A 253 10.67 22.94 -8.10
C LEU A 253 9.66 23.76 -8.92
N VAL A 254 9.84 25.08 -8.99
CA VAL A 254 8.99 25.98 -9.80
C VAL A 254 9.05 25.58 -11.28
N ALA A 255 10.25 25.40 -11.83
CA ALA A 255 10.40 24.95 -13.21
C ALA A 255 9.77 23.56 -13.48
N LEU A 256 9.73 22.70 -12.47
CA LEU A 256 9.14 21.36 -12.58
C LEU A 256 7.62 21.39 -12.58
N ILE A 257 6.99 22.24 -11.74
CA ILE A 257 5.52 22.39 -11.64
C ILE A 257 4.91 22.83 -12.97
N ASP A 258 5.61 23.65 -13.75
CA ASP A 258 5.16 24.09 -15.08
C ASP A 258 5.06 22.94 -16.09
N GLN A 259 5.68 21.79 -15.81
CA GLN A 259 5.80 20.66 -16.72
C GLN A 259 5.03 19.42 -16.27
N MET A 260 4.81 19.24 -14.97
CA MET A 260 4.16 18.07 -14.42
C MET A 260 3.62 18.31 -13.01
N PRO A 261 2.62 17.50 -12.54
CA PRO A 261 2.17 17.57 -11.15
C PRO A 261 3.30 17.15 -10.18
N VAL A 262 3.48 17.95 -9.12
CA VAL A 262 4.46 17.70 -8.07
C VAL A 262 3.76 17.59 -6.72
N ILE A 263 3.90 16.43 -6.09
CA ILE A 263 3.30 16.14 -4.79
C ILE A 263 4.30 16.45 -3.68
N LEU A 264 3.84 17.19 -2.68
CA LEU A 264 4.60 17.59 -1.50
C LEU A 264 4.36 16.61 -0.36
N CYS A 265 5.37 15.83 0.02
CA CYS A 265 5.34 14.89 1.14
C CYS A 265 6.37 15.25 2.20
N THR A 266 6.35 14.58 3.33
CA THR A 266 7.39 14.69 4.36
C THR A 266 8.01 13.32 4.65
N ARG A 267 9.32 13.30 4.97
CA ARG A 267 10.03 12.10 5.44
C ARG A 267 9.68 11.71 6.89
N VAL A 268 8.93 12.56 7.58
CA VAL A 268 8.48 12.27 8.95
C VAL A 268 7.36 11.25 8.88
N ARG A 269 7.52 10.12 9.56
CA ARG A 269 6.60 8.97 9.45
C ARG A 269 5.20 9.22 9.98
N ALA A 270 5.05 10.15 10.95
CA ALA A 270 3.77 10.49 11.56
C ALA A 270 3.46 11.97 11.38
N GLY A 271 2.20 12.27 11.13
CA GLY A 271 1.74 13.62 10.82
C GLY A 271 1.64 13.87 9.31
N ARG A 272 1.29 15.08 8.96
CA ARG A 272 1.11 15.52 7.58
C ARG A 272 1.97 16.74 7.27
N VAL A 273 2.13 17.06 6.01
CA VAL A 273 2.60 18.38 5.57
C VAL A 273 1.68 19.45 6.17
N PHE A 274 2.26 20.51 6.76
CA PHE A 274 1.46 21.62 7.27
C PHE A 274 0.91 22.46 6.11
N LEU A 275 -0.06 23.32 6.40
CA LEU A 275 -0.75 24.10 5.36
C LEU A 275 -0.75 25.60 5.63
N LYS A 276 -0.46 26.04 6.86
CA LYS A 276 -0.73 27.41 7.30
C LYS A 276 0.28 27.98 8.31
N THR A 277 1.45 27.37 8.46
CA THR A 277 2.31 27.72 9.62
C THR A 277 3.54 28.52 9.22
N TYR A 278 4.26 28.13 8.18
CA TYR A 278 5.55 28.72 7.84
C TYR A 278 5.51 29.44 6.49
N GLY A 279 6.06 30.69 6.45
CA GLY A 279 6.00 31.56 5.27
C GLY A 279 7.38 31.96 4.68
N PHE A 280 8.45 31.24 5.04
CA PHE A 280 9.79 31.52 4.46
C PHE A 280 9.94 30.79 3.09
N PRO A 281 10.88 31.22 2.23
CA PRO A 281 11.15 30.55 0.95
C PRO A 281 11.51 29.08 1.14
N GLY A 282 10.75 28.16 0.49
CA GLY A 282 10.89 26.71 0.66
C GLY A 282 10.08 26.13 1.82
N SER A 283 9.27 26.93 2.52
CA SER A 283 8.28 26.42 3.47
C SER A 283 7.07 25.82 2.77
N GLU A 284 6.25 25.07 3.51
CA GLU A 284 5.05 24.47 2.97
C GLU A 284 4.07 25.50 2.37
N MET A 285 3.87 26.65 3.02
CA MET A 285 2.97 27.70 2.48
C MET A 285 3.51 28.28 1.18
N ASP A 286 4.82 28.56 1.09
CA ASP A 286 5.46 29.05 -0.13
C ASP A 286 5.33 28.02 -1.27
N LEU A 287 5.60 26.73 -0.99
CA LEU A 287 5.55 25.68 -1.98
C LEU A 287 4.11 25.40 -2.47
N ILE A 288 3.13 25.39 -1.57
CA ILE A 288 1.71 25.22 -1.92
C ILE A 288 1.22 26.41 -2.74
N ALA A 289 1.57 27.63 -2.36
CA ALA A 289 1.21 28.83 -3.13
C ALA A 289 1.78 28.83 -4.55
N ARG A 290 2.92 28.17 -4.78
CA ARG A 290 3.54 27.98 -6.09
C ARG A 290 2.90 26.85 -6.89
N GLY A 291 2.06 26.00 -6.30
CA GLY A 291 1.30 24.96 -7.00
C GLY A 291 1.62 23.52 -6.62
N LEU A 292 2.55 23.23 -5.68
CA LEU A 292 2.74 21.88 -5.17
C LEU A 292 1.48 21.38 -4.48
N ILE A 293 1.24 20.08 -4.56
CA ILE A 293 0.04 19.42 -4.04
C ILE A 293 0.39 18.67 -2.76
N PRO A 294 -0.15 19.04 -1.59
CA PRO A 294 0.10 18.31 -0.35
C PRO A 294 -0.43 16.88 -0.41
N CYS A 295 0.38 15.90 0.04
CA CYS A 295 0.00 14.49 0.03
C CYS A 295 -0.95 14.08 1.16
N GLY A 296 -1.34 14.98 2.06
CA GLY A 296 -2.11 14.65 3.26
C GLY A 296 -1.29 13.76 4.21
N HIS A 297 -1.87 12.64 4.62
CA HIS A 297 -1.24 11.66 5.51
C HIS A 297 -0.52 10.51 4.78
N LEU A 298 -0.40 10.57 3.45
CA LEU A 298 0.27 9.51 2.71
C LEU A 298 1.79 9.61 2.87
N SER A 299 2.47 8.45 2.93
CA SER A 299 3.90 8.38 2.72
C SER A 299 4.26 8.75 1.27
N ALA A 300 5.49 9.13 1.01
CA ALA A 300 5.94 9.46 -0.33
C ALA A 300 5.78 8.29 -1.31
N GLY A 301 6.02 7.05 -0.88
CA GLY A 301 5.79 5.84 -1.67
C GLY A 301 4.33 5.70 -2.10
N LYS A 302 3.40 5.83 -1.16
CA LYS A 302 1.95 5.75 -1.46
C LYS A 302 1.48 6.91 -2.34
N ALA A 303 1.95 8.12 -2.09
CA ALA A 303 1.67 9.28 -2.94
C ALA A 303 2.15 9.07 -4.38
N ARG A 304 3.33 8.45 -4.57
CA ARG A 304 3.87 8.09 -5.88
C ARG A 304 2.98 7.06 -6.59
N LEU A 305 2.55 6.02 -5.90
CA LEU A 305 1.66 5.00 -6.47
C LEU A 305 0.31 5.60 -6.90
N MET A 306 -0.29 6.44 -6.04
CA MET A 306 -1.55 7.11 -6.34
C MET A 306 -1.42 8.04 -7.54
N LEU A 307 -0.38 8.87 -7.60
CA LEU A 307 -0.14 9.76 -8.74
C LEU A 307 0.10 8.97 -10.04
N SER A 308 0.86 7.86 -9.97
CA SER A 308 1.09 6.99 -11.13
C SER A 308 -0.21 6.41 -11.70
N LEU A 309 -1.10 5.92 -10.84
CA LEU A 309 -2.39 5.39 -11.24
C LEU A 309 -3.35 6.48 -11.77
N LEU A 310 -3.40 7.63 -11.14
CA LEU A 310 -4.21 8.76 -11.61
C LEU A 310 -3.76 9.23 -13.00
N LEU A 311 -2.46 9.39 -13.21
CA LEU A 311 -1.91 9.75 -14.53
C LEU A 311 -2.19 8.66 -15.57
N ALA A 312 -2.08 7.39 -15.21
CA ALA A 312 -2.39 6.26 -16.10
C ALA A 312 -3.87 6.20 -16.49
N SER A 313 -4.76 6.67 -15.62
CA SER A 313 -6.19 6.79 -15.91
C SER A 313 -6.57 8.04 -16.74
N GLY A 314 -5.59 8.86 -17.10
CA GLY A 314 -5.84 10.11 -17.84
C GLY A 314 -6.40 11.25 -16.98
N ALA A 315 -6.21 11.20 -15.65
CA ALA A 315 -6.70 12.23 -14.75
C ALA A 315 -6.07 13.59 -15.06
N ASP A 316 -6.90 14.63 -15.11
CA ASP A 316 -6.48 16.03 -15.22
C ASP A 316 -5.95 16.58 -13.85
N ASP A 317 -5.36 17.77 -13.87
CA ASP A 317 -4.83 18.42 -12.67
C ASP A 317 -5.90 18.59 -11.56
N LYS A 318 -7.14 18.92 -11.95
CA LYS A 318 -8.25 19.06 -11.00
C LYS A 318 -8.58 17.75 -10.31
N THR A 319 -8.61 16.66 -11.04
CA THR A 319 -8.86 15.29 -10.53
C THR A 319 -7.73 14.85 -9.61
N ILE A 320 -6.48 15.10 -10.00
CA ILE A 320 -5.30 14.80 -9.18
C ILE A 320 -5.38 15.56 -7.85
N ARG A 321 -5.59 16.89 -7.88
CA ARG A 321 -5.71 17.71 -6.65
C ARG A 321 -6.87 17.26 -5.76
N SER A 322 -8.02 16.92 -6.35
CA SER A 322 -9.17 16.41 -5.61
C SER A 322 -8.86 15.07 -4.95
N GLY A 323 -8.17 14.18 -5.63
CA GLY A 323 -7.74 12.88 -5.10
C GLY A 323 -6.86 13.06 -3.86
N PHE A 324 -5.84 13.91 -3.94
CA PHE A 324 -4.95 14.18 -2.79
C PHE A 324 -5.63 14.96 -1.66
N LYS A 325 -6.68 15.73 -1.94
CA LYS A 325 -7.50 16.36 -0.89
C LYS A 325 -8.24 15.33 -0.02
N LEU A 326 -8.69 14.21 -0.60
CA LEU A 326 -9.35 13.11 0.12
C LEU A 326 -8.40 12.36 1.08
N THR A 327 -7.09 12.50 0.93
CA THR A 327 -6.10 11.90 1.83
C THR A 327 -5.83 12.75 3.07
N SER A 328 -6.41 13.94 3.13
CA SER A 328 -6.37 14.85 4.28
C SER A 328 -7.71 14.79 5.02
N PRO A 329 -7.74 14.80 6.36
CA PRO A 329 -8.98 14.84 7.13
C PRO A 329 -9.69 16.18 6.99
#